data_1b5a34be0cfc3822fa2520835842c9af
#
_entry.id   1b5a34be0cfc3822fa2520835842c9af
#
_cell.length_a   1.000
_cell.length_b   1.000
_cell.length_c   1.000
_cell.angle_alpha   90.00
_cell.angle_beta   90.00
_cell.angle_gamma   90.00
#
_symmetry.space_group_name_H-M   'P 1'
#
loop_
_entity.id
_entity.type
_entity.pdbx_description
1 polymer ?
#
loop_
_entity_poly.entity_id
_entity_poly.type
_entity_poly.pdbx_seq_one_letter_code
_entity_poly.pdbx_strand_id
1 'polypeptide(L)'
;MKVKISYTVELDEVPNQVHKYLYNQSDMSLDKLLEGILKLIKEGNIQGALEDIDFFRKDLAKLDLKLDDAQSILDGYMKARYGSSVAEKTDEQSV
;
A
#
# COMPACT_ATOMS: atom_id res chain seq x y z
N MET A 1 -8.75 -3.44 17.67
CA MET A 1 -9.23 -4.66 17.02
C MET A 1 -9.66 -4.38 15.58
N LYS A 2 -9.29 -5.26 14.71
CA LYS A 2 -9.65 -5.10 13.30
C LYS A 2 -11.00 -5.72 13.04
N VAL A 3 -11.91 -4.95 12.50
CA VAL A 3 -13.25 -5.43 12.16
C VAL A 3 -13.29 -5.69 10.67
N LYS A 4 -13.73 -6.87 10.32
CA LYS A 4 -13.88 -7.22 8.92
C LYS A 4 -15.27 -6.80 8.45
N ILE A 5 -15.30 -5.92 7.48
CA ILE A 5 -16.55 -5.48 6.88
C ILE A 5 -16.70 -6.18 5.55
N SER A 6 -17.82 -6.90 5.41
CA SER A 6 -18.11 -7.58 4.16
C SER A 6 -19.24 -6.87 3.45
N TYR A 7 -19.05 -6.62 2.18
CA TYR A 7 -20.12 -6.13 1.33
C TYR A 7 -19.93 -6.69 -0.07
N THR A 8 -21.03 -6.77 -0.79
CA THR A 8 -21.02 -7.39 -2.09
C THR A 8 -20.48 -6.44 -3.14
N VAL A 9 -19.49 -6.89 -3.87
CA VAL A 9 -18.90 -6.15 -4.97
C VAL A 9 -18.83 -7.08 -6.16
N GLU A 10 -19.25 -6.60 -7.32
CA GLU A 10 -19.11 -7.38 -8.54
C GLU A 10 -17.66 -7.69 -8.80
N LEU A 11 -17.38 -8.90 -9.27
CA LEU A 11 -16.01 -9.32 -9.49
C LEU A 11 -15.26 -8.34 -10.41
N ASP A 12 -15.92 -7.87 -11.45
CA ASP A 12 -15.30 -6.94 -12.39
C ASP A 12 -14.92 -5.60 -11.76
N GLU A 13 -15.52 -5.26 -10.65
CA GLU A 13 -15.27 -4.01 -9.98
C GLU A 13 -14.17 -4.08 -8.92
N VAL A 14 -13.70 -5.28 -8.61
CA VAL A 14 -12.69 -5.42 -7.56
C VAL A 14 -11.43 -4.59 -7.85
N PRO A 15 -10.86 -4.60 -9.07
CA PRO A 15 -9.70 -3.74 -9.32
C PRO A 15 -9.99 -2.26 -9.09
N ASN A 16 -11.16 -1.78 -9.47
CA ASN A 16 -11.55 -0.38 -9.24
C ASN A 16 -11.66 -0.08 -7.75
N GLN A 17 -12.22 -0.99 -6.98
CA GLN A 17 -12.35 -0.78 -5.54
C GLN A 17 -10.99 -0.74 -4.87
N VAL A 18 -10.08 -1.61 -5.28
CA VAL A 18 -8.72 -1.61 -4.75
C VAL A 18 -8.00 -0.32 -5.14
N HIS A 19 -8.17 0.11 -6.37
CA HIS A 19 -7.59 1.37 -6.83
C HIS A 19 -8.05 2.53 -5.96
N LYS A 20 -9.35 2.62 -5.70
CA LYS A 20 -9.91 3.68 -4.84
C LYS A 20 -9.35 3.61 -3.43
N TYR A 21 -9.25 2.40 -2.91
CA TYR A 21 -8.74 2.19 -1.57
C TYR A 21 -7.30 2.73 -1.44
N LEU A 22 -6.44 2.36 -2.37
CA LEU A 22 -5.07 2.81 -2.35
C LEU A 22 -4.94 4.30 -2.63
N TYR A 23 -5.72 4.79 -3.59
CA TYR A 23 -5.66 6.19 -3.96
C TYR A 23 -6.07 7.10 -2.81
N ASN A 24 -7.16 6.75 -2.12
CA ASN A 24 -7.66 7.54 -1.01
C ASN A 24 -6.71 7.54 0.19
N GLN A 25 -5.82 6.55 0.27
CA GLN A 25 -4.86 6.48 1.35
C GLN A 25 -3.56 7.19 1.04
N SER A 26 -3.40 7.66 -0.17
CA SER A 26 -2.16 8.30 -0.60
C SER A 26 -2.26 9.82 -0.57
N ASP A 27 -2.75 10.35 0.54
CA ASP A 27 -2.69 11.80 0.77
C ASP A 27 -1.25 12.27 0.87
N MET A 28 -0.35 11.33 1.09
CA MET A 28 1.06 11.62 1.19
C MET A 28 1.71 11.56 -0.16
N SER A 29 2.29 12.68 -0.53
CA SER A 29 3.22 12.67 -1.63
C SER A 29 4.57 12.21 -1.08
N LEU A 30 4.94 10.97 -1.32
CA LEU A 30 6.21 10.45 -0.84
C LEU A 30 7.37 11.26 -1.37
N ASP A 31 7.25 11.74 -2.59
CA ASP A 31 8.28 12.59 -3.20
C ASP A 31 8.48 13.87 -2.41
N LYS A 32 7.40 14.52 -2.02
CA LYS A 32 7.49 15.76 -1.26
C LYS A 32 8.03 15.55 0.13
N LEU A 33 7.66 14.45 0.76
CA LEU A 33 8.20 14.12 2.07
C LEU A 33 9.71 13.90 2.00
N LEU A 34 10.15 13.16 1.00
CA LEU A 34 11.58 12.92 0.82
C LEU A 34 12.32 14.22 0.51
N GLU A 35 11.76 15.05 -0.35
CA GLU A 35 12.36 16.36 -0.65
C GLU A 35 12.52 17.20 0.60
N GLY A 36 11.52 17.20 1.46
CA GLY A 36 11.59 17.95 2.71
C GLY A 36 12.72 17.47 3.61
N ILE A 37 12.89 16.17 3.72
CA ILE A 37 13.96 15.58 4.50
C ILE A 37 15.32 15.96 3.93
N LEU A 38 15.47 15.83 2.62
CA LEU A 38 16.74 16.16 1.94
C LEU A 38 17.09 17.62 2.14
N LYS A 39 16.10 18.49 2.09
CA LYS A 39 16.31 19.90 2.31
C LYS A 39 16.81 20.19 3.72
N LEU A 40 16.19 19.57 4.72
CA LEU A 40 16.60 19.76 6.11
C LEU A 40 18.03 19.30 6.34
N ILE A 41 18.39 18.18 5.73
CA ILE A 41 19.77 17.68 5.84
C ILE A 41 20.73 18.68 5.21
N LYS A 42 20.40 19.17 4.03
CA LYS A 42 21.26 20.10 3.31
C LYS A 42 21.46 21.40 4.09
N GLU A 43 20.41 21.85 4.77
CA GLU A 43 20.46 23.07 5.57
C GLU A 43 21.12 22.87 6.92
N GLY A 44 21.48 21.66 7.26
CA GLY A 44 22.11 21.36 8.54
C GLY A 44 21.13 21.21 9.70
N ASN A 45 19.82 21.20 9.42
CA ASN A 45 18.82 21.00 10.47
C ASN A 45 18.66 19.52 10.71
N ILE A 46 19.60 18.95 11.42
CA ILE A 46 19.66 17.49 11.60
C ILE A 46 18.54 17.00 12.52
N GLN A 47 18.22 17.78 13.56
CA GLN A 47 17.13 17.39 14.46
C GLN A 47 15.79 17.32 13.71
N GLY A 48 15.49 18.32 12.90
CA GLY A 48 14.28 18.30 12.08
C GLY A 48 14.27 17.16 11.10
N ALA A 49 15.41 16.86 10.48
CA ALA A 49 15.52 15.75 9.54
C ALA A 49 15.25 14.41 10.25
N LEU A 50 15.79 14.22 11.44
CA LEU A 50 15.58 12.98 12.19
C LEU A 50 14.10 12.79 12.55
N GLU A 51 13.43 13.86 12.95
CA GLU A 51 12.01 13.81 13.28
C GLU A 51 11.18 13.46 12.06
N ASP A 52 11.49 14.08 10.93
CA ASP A 52 10.75 13.82 9.70
C ASP A 52 11.02 12.43 9.16
N ILE A 53 12.25 11.94 9.30
CA ILE A 53 12.57 10.57 8.91
C ILE A 53 11.76 9.58 9.74
N ASP A 54 11.67 9.80 11.03
CA ASP A 54 10.90 8.91 11.90
C ASP A 54 9.42 8.90 11.49
N PHE A 55 8.87 10.08 11.24
CA PHE A 55 7.49 10.20 10.79
C PHE A 55 7.28 9.48 9.45
N PHE A 56 8.19 9.68 8.51
CA PHE A 56 8.12 9.07 7.19
C PHE A 56 8.17 7.55 7.30
N ARG A 57 9.05 7.03 8.13
CA ARG A 57 9.13 5.58 8.32
C ARG A 57 7.84 4.99 8.87
N LYS A 58 7.19 5.70 9.81
CA LYS A 58 5.91 5.25 10.36
C LYS A 58 4.82 5.26 9.29
N ASP A 59 4.83 6.28 8.45
CA ASP A 59 3.87 6.36 7.35
C ASP A 59 4.10 5.26 6.32
N LEU A 60 5.36 4.94 6.04
CA LEU A 60 5.67 3.84 5.13
C LEU A 60 5.18 2.51 5.68
N ALA A 61 5.28 2.31 6.99
CA ALA A 61 4.78 1.09 7.60
C ALA A 61 3.25 0.98 7.44
N LYS A 62 2.55 2.09 7.61
CA LYS A 62 1.10 2.11 7.40
C LYS A 62 0.75 1.82 5.94
N LEU A 63 1.50 2.41 5.02
CA LEU A 63 1.29 2.17 3.60
C LEU A 63 1.55 0.71 3.26
N ASP A 64 2.59 0.13 3.83
CA ASP A 64 2.91 -1.26 3.60
C ASP A 64 1.75 -2.18 4.02
N LEU A 65 1.11 -1.90 5.15
CA LEU A 65 -0.05 -2.67 5.57
C LEU A 65 -1.20 -2.57 4.57
N LYS A 66 -1.41 -1.39 4.01
CA LYS A 66 -2.46 -1.20 3.01
C LYS A 66 -2.12 -1.92 1.72
N LEU A 67 -0.86 -1.91 1.34
CA LEU A 67 -0.42 -2.64 0.15
C LEU A 67 -0.57 -4.14 0.35
N ASP A 68 -0.29 -4.63 1.56
CA ASP A 68 -0.49 -6.03 1.88
C ASP A 68 -1.96 -6.42 1.74
N ASP A 69 -2.85 -5.60 2.26
CA ASP A 69 -4.29 -5.82 2.11
C ASP A 69 -4.71 -5.83 0.64
N ALA A 70 -4.22 -4.86 -0.12
CA ALA A 70 -4.53 -4.76 -1.55
C ALA A 70 -4.00 -5.98 -2.30
N GLN A 71 -2.81 -6.42 -1.97
CA GLN A 71 -2.21 -7.60 -2.60
C GLN A 71 -3.06 -8.84 -2.34
N SER A 72 -3.52 -9.01 -1.12
CA SER A 72 -4.38 -10.14 -0.77
C SER A 72 -5.70 -10.10 -1.53
N ILE A 73 -6.29 -8.92 -1.63
CA ILE A 73 -7.56 -8.77 -2.34
C ILE A 73 -7.38 -9.07 -3.82
N LEU A 74 -6.32 -8.54 -4.42
CA LEU A 74 -6.06 -8.76 -5.84
C LEU A 74 -5.70 -10.20 -6.14
N ASP A 75 -4.99 -10.85 -5.23
CA ASP A 75 -4.69 -12.27 -5.37
C ASP A 75 -5.97 -13.10 -5.36
N GLY A 76 -6.88 -12.78 -4.44
CA GLY A 76 -8.19 -13.43 -4.40
C GLY A 76 -9.00 -13.18 -5.67
N TYR A 77 -8.90 -11.96 -6.20
CA TYR A 77 -9.56 -11.61 -7.45
C TYR A 77 -9.03 -12.48 -8.60
N MET A 78 -7.72 -12.65 -8.69
CA MET A 78 -7.13 -13.46 -9.73
C MET A 78 -7.58 -14.90 -9.61
N LYS A 79 -7.63 -15.44 -8.41
CA LYS A 79 -8.10 -16.80 -8.20
C LYS A 79 -9.55 -16.97 -8.61
N ALA A 80 -10.39 -16.02 -8.27
CA ALA A 80 -11.80 -16.08 -8.62
C ALA A 80 -12.03 -15.93 -10.12
N ARG A 81 -11.22 -15.09 -10.79
CA ARG A 81 -11.42 -14.82 -12.20
C ARG A 81 -10.81 -15.90 -13.10
N TYR A 82 -9.64 -16.40 -12.75
CA TYR A 82 -8.89 -17.29 -13.62
C TYR A 82 -8.76 -18.73 -13.11
N GLY A 83 -9.23 -18.98 -11.92
CA GLY A 83 -9.24 -20.31 -11.36
C GLY A 83 -7.95 -20.68 -10.65
N SER A 84 -7.99 -21.86 -10.01
CA SER A 84 -6.93 -22.27 -9.10
C SER A 84 -5.61 -22.61 -9.80
N SER A 85 -5.67 -23.08 -11.05
CA SER A 85 -4.44 -23.45 -11.75
C SER A 85 -3.54 -22.25 -11.99
N VAL A 86 -4.13 -21.12 -12.30
CA VAL A 86 -3.38 -19.89 -12.48
C VAL A 86 -2.83 -19.41 -11.14
N ALA A 87 -3.64 -19.53 -10.11
CA ALA A 87 -3.22 -19.12 -8.77
C ALA A 87 -2.03 -19.93 -8.29
N GLU A 88 -2.00 -21.22 -8.59
CA GLU A 88 -0.87 -22.05 -8.20
C GLU A 88 0.41 -21.60 -8.85
N LYS A 89 0.35 -21.27 -10.14
CA LYS A 89 1.52 -20.77 -10.84
C LYS A 89 1.99 -19.45 -10.27
N THR A 90 1.04 -18.58 -9.92
CA THR A 90 1.37 -17.30 -9.33
C THR A 90 2.07 -17.47 -7.99
N ASP A 91 1.60 -18.41 -7.19
CA ASP A 91 2.21 -18.68 -5.90
C ASP A 91 3.65 -19.14 -6.06
N GLU A 92 3.91 -19.99 -7.03
CA GLU A 92 5.26 -20.45 -7.31
C GLU A 92 6.17 -19.30 -7.70
N GLN A 93 5.65 -18.38 -8.49
CA GLN A 93 6.44 -17.25 -8.96
C GLN A 93 6.72 -16.24 -7.87
N SER A 94 5.87 -16.17 -6.88
CA SER A 94 6.02 -15.18 -5.82
C SER A 94 7.04 -15.59 -4.75
N VAL A 95 7.56 -16.76 -4.85
CA VAL A 95 8.54 -17.26 -3.88
C VAL A 95 9.92 -16.64 -4.03
#